data_785966db1c591fc1055f0c8d31078e48
#
_entry.id   785966db1c591fc1055f0c8d31078e48
#
_cell.length_a   1.000
_cell.length_b   1.000
_cell.length_c   1.000
_cell.angle_alpha   90.00
_cell.angle_beta   90.00
_cell.angle_gamma   90.00
#
_symmetry.space_group_name_H-M   'P 1'
#
loop_
_entity.id
_entity.type
_entity.pdbx_description
1 polymer ?
#
loop_
_entity_poly.entity_id
_entity_poly.type
_entity_poly.pdbx_seq_one_letter_code
_entity_poly.pdbx_strand_id
1 'polypeptide(L)'
;MYYANNFKPLLILVILMTTSLFAQDDFFTPKTGVGGYGELHYNNNTFDTKKAEKKLDFHRFVLFFSHSFSEKWSFKAELELEHNFVSGGNGEVELEQAYVSYLPYNWLGFRAGVVLAPVGIINEIHEPPTFFGVERPDYHNAIIPTTWYGNGASVFGNYKGLEYTLNVMEGLNSEKFSPASALRSGRRKGYLADATDLMYTLRLDYNISSAFKAGASATYNKARGDSSTIEFNLVELHAKYSKNGLYAVAEGAMINYNRGSVETSTGYYFDLGYDINRFIKSDWQIIPFVRYSFYNTASTVRNTNLKPDDFAYTQIMVGLNILPLDNIVLKVDFSSKKRKSNDEETKSFNLGVGYMF
;
A
#
# COMPACT_ATOMS: atom_id res chain seq x y z
N MET A 1 -15.28 45.72 -35.67
CA MET A 1 -16.29 45.34 -34.68
C MET A 1 -15.56 44.71 -33.48
N TYR A 2 -15.63 45.40 -32.35
CA TYR A 2 -14.75 45.16 -31.19
C TYR A 2 -15.13 43.91 -30.43
N TYR A 3 -14.12 43.08 -30.09
CA TYR A 3 -14.21 42.14 -28.95
C TYR A 3 -13.38 42.67 -27.80
N ALA A 4 -14.04 43.08 -26.74
CA ALA A 4 -13.43 43.59 -25.52
C ALA A 4 -13.03 42.43 -24.61
N ASN A 5 -11.78 42.46 -24.14
CA ASN A 5 -11.14 41.58 -23.17
C ASN A 5 -11.77 41.68 -21.77
N ASN A 6 -12.21 40.56 -21.24
CA ASN A 6 -12.57 40.37 -19.82
C ASN A 6 -11.55 39.52 -19.08
N PHE A 7 -10.29 39.99 -18.95
CA PHE A 7 -9.21 39.27 -18.25
C PHE A 7 -8.62 40.05 -17.06
N LYS A 8 -9.43 40.83 -16.34
CA LYS A 8 -8.90 41.66 -15.24
C LYS A 8 -9.12 41.22 -13.78
N PRO A 9 -9.92 40.21 -13.38
CA PRO A 9 -9.97 39.86 -11.96
C PRO A 9 -8.96 38.80 -11.52
N LEU A 10 -8.35 38.00 -12.43
CA LEU A 10 -7.46 36.91 -12.02
C LEU A 10 -6.06 37.39 -11.63
N LEU A 11 -5.60 38.52 -12.15
CA LEU A 11 -4.26 39.04 -11.88
C LEU A 11 -4.15 39.69 -10.48
N ILE A 12 -5.25 40.18 -9.92
CA ILE A 12 -5.27 40.84 -8.60
C ILE A 12 -5.22 39.81 -7.46
N LEU A 13 -5.75 38.61 -7.65
CA LEU A 13 -5.72 37.54 -6.64
C LEU A 13 -4.32 36.95 -6.46
N VAL A 14 -3.50 36.90 -7.51
CA VAL A 14 -2.12 36.40 -7.47
C VAL A 14 -1.18 37.41 -6.78
N ILE A 15 -1.41 38.70 -6.90
CA ILE A 15 -0.55 39.74 -6.30
C ILE A 15 -0.81 39.91 -4.79
N LEU A 16 -1.99 39.57 -4.30
CA LEU A 16 -2.30 39.61 -2.87
C LEU A 16 -1.74 38.43 -2.07
N MET A 17 -1.29 37.33 -2.74
CA MET A 17 -0.63 36.19 -2.09
C MET A 17 0.88 36.36 -1.91
N THR A 18 1.50 37.40 -2.49
CA THR A 18 2.97 37.57 -2.45
C THR A 18 3.49 38.45 -1.33
N THR A 19 2.65 39.03 -0.49
CA THR A 19 3.09 39.98 0.56
C THR A 19 3.17 39.39 1.97
N SER A 20 2.93 38.10 2.18
CA SER A 20 3.04 37.47 3.49
C SER A 20 4.25 36.53 3.63
N LEU A 21 5.30 36.70 2.84
CA LEU A 21 6.43 35.75 2.76
C LEU A 21 7.59 36.02 3.75
N PHE A 22 7.50 36.98 4.68
CA PHE A 22 8.58 37.28 5.63
C PHE A 22 8.08 37.59 7.03
N ALA A 23 7.25 36.69 7.61
CA ALA A 23 7.21 36.54 9.04
C ALA A 23 7.81 35.16 9.33
N GLN A 24 9.13 35.08 9.38
CA GLN A 24 9.85 33.93 9.89
C GLN A 24 9.58 33.91 11.39
N ASP A 25 8.78 32.94 11.86
CA ASP A 25 8.57 32.70 13.27
C ASP A 25 9.97 32.40 13.88
N ASP A 26 10.47 33.26 14.74
CA ASP A 26 11.85 33.21 15.31
C ASP A 26 12.13 31.94 16.13
N PHE A 27 11.15 31.04 16.28
CA PHE A 27 11.25 29.77 17.02
C PHE A 27 11.31 28.50 16.16
N PHE A 28 11.04 28.58 14.86
CA PHE A 28 11.07 27.40 13.99
C PHE A 28 12.46 27.20 13.37
N THR A 29 13.04 26.02 13.58
CA THR A 29 14.26 25.60 12.88
C THR A 29 13.91 24.56 11.85
N PRO A 30 14.16 24.79 10.54
CA PRO A 30 13.97 23.79 9.51
C PRO A 30 14.72 22.49 9.84
N LYS A 31 14.10 21.35 9.66
CA LYS A 31 14.71 20.04 9.91
C LYS A 31 14.67 19.20 8.65
N THR A 32 15.78 18.59 8.33
CA THR A 32 15.92 17.58 7.27
C THR A 32 16.14 16.23 7.91
N GLY A 33 15.41 15.23 7.49
CA GLY A 33 15.58 13.84 7.90
C GLY A 33 15.89 12.96 6.71
N VAL A 34 16.75 11.99 6.93
CA VAL A 34 17.03 10.88 6.01
C VAL A 34 16.85 9.60 6.81
N GLY A 35 16.19 8.64 6.22
CA GLY A 35 15.96 7.32 6.78
C GLY A 35 15.70 6.35 5.64
N GLY A 36 15.30 5.13 5.97
CA GLY A 36 14.99 4.16 4.95
C GLY A 36 14.88 2.77 5.52
N TYR A 37 14.75 1.81 4.63
CA TYR A 37 14.77 0.39 4.99
C TYR A 37 15.38 -0.45 3.88
N GLY A 38 15.75 -1.68 4.22
CA GLY A 38 16.16 -2.68 3.25
C GLY A 38 15.77 -4.07 3.70
N GLU A 39 15.62 -4.98 2.74
CA GLU A 39 15.27 -6.37 3.02
C GLU A 39 15.96 -7.34 2.06
N LEU A 40 16.49 -8.43 2.65
CA LEU A 40 17.08 -9.56 1.96
C LEU A 40 16.19 -10.78 2.18
N HIS A 41 15.81 -11.45 1.09
CA HIS A 41 14.95 -12.63 1.10
C HIS A 41 15.67 -13.87 0.55
N TYR A 42 15.48 -15.00 1.21
CA TYR A 42 15.70 -16.30 0.64
C TYR A 42 14.35 -17.02 0.53
N ASN A 43 13.96 -17.38 -0.68
CA ASN A 43 12.72 -18.09 -0.98
C ASN A 43 13.03 -19.46 -1.57
N ASN A 44 12.42 -20.50 -1.02
CA ASN A 44 12.46 -21.86 -1.54
C ASN A 44 11.02 -22.36 -1.77
N ASN A 45 10.59 -22.33 -3.02
CA ASN A 45 9.25 -22.72 -3.45
C ASN A 45 9.27 -24.10 -4.09
N THR A 46 8.47 -25.00 -3.57
CA THR A 46 8.23 -26.34 -4.13
C THR A 46 6.83 -26.40 -4.71
N PHE A 47 6.70 -26.91 -5.91
CA PHE A 47 5.46 -26.99 -6.68
C PHE A 47 5.14 -28.44 -7.01
N ASP A 48 3.86 -28.78 -7.10
CA ASP A 48 3.43 -30.12 -7.50
C ASP A 48 3.74 -30.42 -8.96
N THR A 49 3.75 -29.39 -9.83
CA THR A 49 3.74 -29.53 -11.29
C THR A 49 5.02 -29.09 -11.97
N LYS A 50 5.93 -28.41 -11.27
CA LYS A 50 7.19 -27.90 -11.82
C LYS A 50 8.36 -28.06 -10.84
N LYS A 51 9.59 -27.87 -11.35
CA LYS A 51 10.81 -27.88 -10.55
C LYS A 51 10.77 -26.81 -9.44
N ALA A 52 11.31 -27.17 -8.26
CA ALA A 52 11.48 -26.22 -7.16
C ALA A 52 12.35 -25.04 -7.57
N GLU A 53 11.98 -23.86 -7.08
CA GLU A 53 12.70 -22.62 -7.30
C GLU A 53 13.32 -22.14 -5.99
N LYS A 54 14.62 -21.81 -6.03
CA LYS A 54 15.33 -21.22 -4.87
C LYS A 54 15.92 -19.88 -5.32
N LYS A 55 15.63 -18.83 -4.59
CA LYS A 55 16.11 -17.48 -4.87
C LYS A 55 16.71 -16.87 -3.61
N LEU A 56 17.80 -16.14 -3.77
CA LEU A 56 18.35 -15.22 -2.79
C LEU A 56 18.34 -13.85 -3.43
N ASP A 57 17.62 -12.92 -2.83
CA ASP A 57 17.31 -11.63 -3.45
C ASP A 57 17.40 -10.51 -2.41
N PHE A 58 18.24 -9.50 -2.69
CA PHE A 58 18.15 -8.24 -1.97
C PHE A 58 16.93 -7.50 -2.53
N HIS A 59 15.77 -7.77 -1.92
CA HIS A 59 14.48 -7.53 -2.50
C HIS A 59 14.21 -6.06 -2.76
N ARG A 60 14.59 -5.18 -1.80
CA ARG A 60 14.49 -3.74 -1.98
C ARG A 60 15.41 -2.96 -1.04
N PHE A 61 15.78 -1.78 -1.49
CA PHE A 61 16.42 -0.73 -0.68
C PHE A 61 15.66 0.58 -0.90
N VAL A 62 15.18 1.16 0.19
CA VAL A 62 14.33 2.35 0.16
C VAL A 62 15.00 3.48 0.94
N LEU A 63 14.99 4.68 0.37
CA LEU A 63 15.43 5.90 1.02
C LEU A 63 14.24 6.83 1.25
N PHE A 64 14.04 7.22 2.49
CA PHE A 64 13.14 8.28 2.90
C PHE A 64 13.91 9.59 3.01
N PHE A 65 13.34 10.62 2.45
CA PHE A 65 13.80 11.98 2.64
C PHE A 65 12.64 12.84 3.14
N SER A 66 12.89 13.67 4.15
CA SER A 66 11.91 14.61 4.67
C SER A 66 12.53 15.96 4.95
N HIS A 67 11.75 17.02 4.76
CA HIS A 67 12.16 18.37 5.11
C HIS A 67 10.97 19.17 5.63
N SER A 68 11.15 19.84 6.77
CA SER A 68 10.16 20.77 7.33
C SER A 68 10.56 22.19 6.97
N PHE A 69 9.80 22.87 6.12
CA PHE A 69 10.02 24.28 5.74
C PHE A 69 9.54 25.24 6.83
N SER A 70 8.48 24.85 7.55
CA SER A 70 7.90 25.55 8.69
C SER A 70 7.15 24.55 9.59
N GLU A 71 6.55 25.00 10.69
CA GLU A 71 5.68 24.17 11.52
C GLU A 71 4.52 23.54 10.74
N LYS A 72 4.07 24.19 9.67
CA LYS A 72 2.90 23.77 8.88
C LYS A 72 3.24 23.18 7.53
N TRP A 73 4.41 23.49 6.98
CA TRP A 73 4.81 23.04 5.64
C TRP A 73 5.94 22.01 5.73
N SER A 74 5.77 20.89 5.04
CA SER A 74 6.78 19.85 4.95
C SER A 74 6.79 19.19 3.58
N PHE A 75 7.91 18.53 3.28
CA PHE A 75 8.11 17.69 2.12
C PHE A 75 8.47 16.29 2.58
N LYS A 76 7.99 15.27 1.87
CA LYS A 76 8.44 13.88 1.99
C LYS A 76 8.67 13.27 0.61
N ALA A 77 9.69 12.42 0.52
CA ALA A 77 9.94 11.57 -0.64
C ALA A 77 10.36 10.17 -0.19
N GLU A 78 10.04 9.20 -1.03
CA GLU A 78 10.42 7.80 -0.90
C GLU A 78 10.91 7.30 -2.25
N LEU A 79 12.18 6.89 -2.30
CA LEU A 79 12.84 6.35 -3.48
C LEU A 79 13.16 4.89 -3.23
N GLU A 80 12.60 3.99 -4.02
CA GLU A 80 12.83 2.55 -3.99
C GLU A 80 13.80 2.12 -5.09
N LEU A 81 14.76 1.27 -4.73
CA LEU A 81 15.52 0.42 -5.64
C LEU A 81 15.06 -1.02 -5.42
N GLU A 82 14.28 -1.57 -6.36
CA GLU A 82 13.84 -2.96 -6.34
C GLU A 82 14.91 -3.85 -7.01
N HIS A 83 15.27 -4.96 -6.35
CA HIS A 83 16.32 -5.90 -6.78
C HIS A 83 17.66 -5.20 -7.05
N ASN A 84 18.50 -4.99 -6.15
CA ASN A 84 19.81 -4.30 -6.11
C ASN A 84 20.56 -3.99 -7.45
N PHE A 85 19.96 -4.31 -8.60
CA PHE A 85 20.53 -4.12 -9.93
C PHE A 85 19.47 -3.83 -10.99
N VAL A 86 19.56 -2.67 -11.62
CA VAL A 86 18.61 -2.24 -12.67
C VAL A 86 19.26 -2.36 -14.03
N SER A 87 18.93 -3.41 -14.78
CA SER A 87 19.41 -3.61 -16.15
C SER A 87 18.55 -4.62 -16.90
N GLY A 88 18.29 -4.37 -18.20
CA GLY A 88 17.67 -5.35 -19.10
C GLY A 88 16.27 -5.82 -18.69
N GLY A 89 15.50 -4.99 -17.98
CA GLY A 89 14.17 -5.32 -17.49
C GLY A 89 14.17 -6.06 -16.14
N ASN A 90 15.31 -6.12 -15.45
CA ASN A 90 15.43 -6.61 -14.08
C ASN A 90 15.64 -5.42 -13.14
N GLY A 91 14.94 -5.42 -12.01
CA GLY A 91 14.94 -4.34 -11.05
C GLY A 91 14.28 -3.06 -11.56
N GLU A 92 13.81 -2.24 -10.65
CA GLU A 92 13.18 -0.94 -10.95
C GLU A 92 13.71 0.12 -9.98
N VAL A 93 13.74 1.38 -10.43
CA VAL A 93 13.90 2.54 -9.54
C VAL A 93 12.58 3.30 -9.58
N GLU A 94 11.92 3.40 -8.44
CA GLU A 94 10.60 3.99 -8.34
C GLU A 94 10.58 5.14 -7.33
N LEU A 95 9.85 6.21 -7.66
CA LEU A 95 9.53 7.28 -6.72
C LEU A 95 8.12 7.02 -6.20
N GLU A 96 8.01 6.28 -5.10
CA GLU A 96 6.73 5.85 -4.56
C GLU A 96 5.97 6.98 -3.86
N GLN A 97 6.71 7.92 -3.29
CA GLN A 97 6.16 9.13 -2.69
C GLN A 97 7.05 10.34 -2.99
N ALA A 98 6.46 11.48 -3.32
CA ALA A 98 7.13 12.78 -3.37
C ALA A 98 6.06 13.87 -3.31
N TYR A 99 5.81 14.40 -2.13
CA TYR A 99 4.74 15.37 -1.95
C TYR A 99 5.09 16.47 -0.96
N VAL A 100 4.45 17.62 -1.17
CA VAL A 100 4.43 18.71 -0.20
C VAL A 100 3.16 18.62 0.62
N SER A 101 3.27 18.79 1.94
CA SER A 101 2.13 18.83 2.86
C SER A 101 1.99 20.20 3.51
N TYR A 102 0.75 20.62 3.68
CA TYR A 102 0.36 21.77 4.47
C TYR A 102 -0.61 21.33 5.58
N LEU A 103 -0.22 21.51 6.84
CA LEU A 103 -0.97 21.10 8.03
C LEU A 103 -1.32 22.33 8.86
N PRO A 104 -2.37 23.11 8.50
CA PRO A 104 -2.78 24.30 9.27
C PRO A 104 -3.31 23.94 10.67
N TYR A 105 -3.97 22.77 10.81
CA TYR A 105 -4.54 22.26 12.06
C TYR A 105 -4.38 20.75 12.14
N ASN A 106 -4.29 20.16 13.32
CA ASN A 106 -4.18 18.70 13.48
C ASN A 106 -5.36 17.92 12.87
N TRP A 107 -6.50 18.57 12.76
CA TRP A 107 -7.69 17.96 12.16
C TRP A 107 -7.84 18.27 10.67
N LEU A 108 -6.97 19.09 10.06
CA LEU A 108 -7.05 19.42 8.63
C LEU A 108 -5.64 19.58 8.06
N GLY A 109 -5.31 18.77 7.10
CA GLY A 109 -4.09 18.82 6.31
C GLY A 109 -4.37 18.60 4.84
N PHE A 110 -3.43 19.04 4.02
CA PHE A 110 -3.44 18.89 2.56
C PHE A 110 -2.10 18.34 2.13
N ARG A 111 -2.08 17.46 1.12
CA ARG A 111 -0.84 17.05 0.45
C ARG A 111 -1.06 16.96 -1.05
N ALA A 112 0.00 17.21 -1.84
CA ALA A 112 -0.05 17.09 -3.29
C ALA A 112 1.33 16.68 -3.84
N GLY A 113 1.33 15.84 -4.86
CA GLY A 113 2.51 15.26 -5.51
C GLY A 113 2.30 13.80 -5.86
N VAL A 114 3.34 12.98 -5.73
CA VAL A 114 3.23 11.52 -5.81
C VAL A 114 2.80 11.02 -4.43
N VAL A 115 1.63 10.38 -4.36
CA VAL A 115 1.00 9.94 -3.10
C VAL A 115 0.61 8.47 -3.18
N LEU A 116 0.60 7.78 -2.04
CA LEU A 116 0.05 6.44 -1.93
C LEU A 116 -1.48 6.50 -1.93
N ALA A 117 -2.12 5.51 -2.57
CA ALA A 117 -3.55 5.29 -2.42
C ALA A 117 -3.85 4.83 -0.98
N PRO A 118 -4.72 5.52 -0.22
CA PRO A 118 -4.99 5.14 1.18
C PRO A 118 -5.96 3.94 1.24
N VAL A 119 -5.49 2.77 0.76
CA VAL A 119 -6.29 1.53 0.68
C VAL A 119 -5.53 0.41 1.38
N GLY A 120 -6.17 -0.22 2.34
CA GLY A 120 -5.59 -1.33 3.08
C GLY A 120 -4.50 -0.91 4.08
N ILE A 121 -4.04 -1.87 4.87
CA ILE A 121 -3.06 -1.61 5.92
C ILE A 121 -1.64 -1.46 5.34
N ILE A 122 -1.25 -2.41 4.47
CA ILE A 122 0.13 -2.54 4.00
C ILE A 122 0.49 -1.49 2.95
N ASN A 123 -0.48 -0.91 2.22
CA ASN A 123 -0.14 0.04 1.16
C ASN A 123 0.51 1.33 1.69
N GLU A 124 0.12 1.79 2.87
CA GLU A 124 0.70 3.00 3.49
C GLU A 124 1.84 2.70 4.48
N ILE A 125 1.89 1.46 5.03
CA ILE A 125 2.88 1.05 6.06
C ILE A 125 3.38 -0.34 5.67
N HIS A 126 4.47 -0.40 4.93
CA HIS A 126 4.93 -1.64 4.29
C HIS A 126 6.39 -1.98 4.56
N GLU A 127 6.99 -1.34 5.55
CA GLU A 127 8.35 -1.60 6.00
C GLU A 127 8.46 -2.98 6.68
N PRO A 128 9.59 -3.69 6.57
CA PRO A 128 9.73 -5.07 7.00
C PRO A 128 9.32 -5.38 8.45
N PRO A 129 9.59 -4.53 9.46
CA PRO A 129 9.17 -4.81 10.84
C PRO A 129 7.66 -4.67 11.08
N THR A 130 6.88 -4.11 10.14
CA THR A 130 5.47 -3.73 10.36
C THR A 130 4.47 -4.84 10.07
N PHE A 131 4.90 -5.95 9.44
CA PHE A 131 4.05 -7.08 9.08
C PHE A 131 4.74 -8.43 9.35
N PHE A 132 3.95 -9.49 9.49
CA PHE A 132 4.44 -10.85 9.62
C PHE A 132 4.75 -11.49 8.26
N GLY A 133 5.61 -12.53 8.27
CA GLY A 133 6.07 -13.21 7.07
C GLY A 133 7.22 -12.47 6.38
N VAL A 134 8.03 -13.21 5.64
CA VAL A 134 9.09 -12.66 4.81
C VAL A 134 8.47 -11.82 3.71
N GLU A 135 7.47 -12.40 3.03
CA GLU A 135 6.68 -11.70 2.02
C GLU A 135 5.43 -11.02 2.62
N ARG A 136 5.02 -9.91 2.01
CA ARG A 136 3.74 -9.28 2.29
C ARG A 136 2.59 -10.28 2.03
N PRO A 137 1.42 -10.16 2.68
CA PRO A 137 0.28 -11.01 2.36
C PRO A 137 -0.07 -10.98 0.86
N ASP A 138 -0.23 -12.14 0.21
CA ASP A 138 -0.61 -12.24 -1.21
C ASP A 138 -1.86 -11.42 -1.57
N TYR A 139 -2.77 -11.25 -0.61
CA TYR A 139 -3.92 -10.36 -0.70
C TYR A 139 -3.53 -8.93 -1.11
N HIS A 140 -2.42 -8.38 -0.57
CA HIS A 140 -1.89 -7.06 -0.88
C HIS A 140 -1.16 -6.98 -2.23
N ASN A 141 -1.13 -8.04 -2.98
CA ASN A 141 -0.69 -8.05 -4.37
C ASN A 141 -1.87 -8.32 -5.31
N ALA A 142 -2.73 -9.28 -4.91
CA ALA A 142 -3.78 -9.79 -5.77
C ALA A 142 -5.03 -8.89 -5.78
N ILE A 143 -5.45 -8.35 -4.62
CA ILE A 143 -6.67 -7.56 -4.46
C ILE A 143 -6.35 -6.09 -4.24
N ILE A 144 -5.50 -5.76 -3.25
CA ILE A 144 -4.96 -4.41 -3.10
C ILE A 144 -3.62 -4.37 -3.85
N PRO A 145 -3.49 -3.59 -4.93
CA PRO A 145 -2.31 -3.62 -5.79
C PRO A 145 -1.10 -2.88 -5.18
N THR A 146 -0.63 -3.31 -4.03
CA THR A 146 0.50 -2.74 -3.28
C THR A 146 1.83 -2.97 -4.05
N THR A 147 2.78 -2.02 -4.18
CA THR A 147 2.61 -0.63 -3.72
C THR A 147 1.77 0.15 -4.73
N TRP A 148 0.73 0.82 -4.26
CA TRP A 148 -0.17 1.58 -5.14
C TRP A 148 0.00 3.07 -4.88
N TYR A 149 0.68 3.73 -5.79
CA TYR A 149 0.98 5.15 -5.77
C TYR A 149 0.69 5.80 -7.12
N GLY A 150 0.64 7.12 -7.15
CA GLY A 150 0.47 7.92 -8.36
C GLY A 150 0.40 9.41 -8.07
N ASN A 151 0.27 10.21 -9.14
CA ASN A 151 0.12 11.65 -9.03
C ASN A 151 -1.25 12.03 -8.48
N GLY A 152 -1.28 12.85 -7.44
CA GLY A 152 -2.55 13.21 -6.81
C GLY A 152 -2.43 14.21 -5.69
N ALA A 153 -3.56 14.36 -4.99
CA ALA A 153 -3.67 15.22 -3.81
C ALA A 153 -4.60 14.58 -2.77
N SER A 154 -4.40 14.92 -1.51
CA SER A 154 -5.25 14.44 -0.43
C SER A 154 -5.60 15.56 0.55
N VAL A 155 -6.80 15.44 1.12
CA VAL A 155 -7.19 16.13 2.35
C VAL A 155 -7.21 15.09 3.46
N PHE A 156 -6.57 15.37 4.58
CA PHE A 156 -6.44 14.41 5.69
C PHE A 156 -6.48 15.11 7.04
N GLY A 157 -6.72 14.34 8.08
CA GLY A 157 -6.69 14.87 9.43
C GLY A 157 -7.03 13.83 10.50
N ASN A 158 -6.92 14.27 11.75
CA ASN A 158 -7.33 13.51 12.93
C ASN A 158 -8.25 14.37 13.81
N TYR A 159 -9.46 13.90 14.04
CA TYR A 159 -10.41 14.56 14.91
C TYR A 159 -10.95 13.59 15.95
N LYS A 160 -10.58 13.79 17.21
CA LYS A 160 -11.03 12.98 18.35
C LYS A 160 -10.86 11.48 18.17
N GLY A 161 -9.72 11.05 17.60
CA GLY A 161 -9.40 9.64 17.36
C GLY A 161 -9.90 9.10 16.02
N LEU A 162 -10.70 9.86 15.28
CA LEU A 162 -11.05 9.55 13.89
C LEU A 162 -9.98 10.15 12.96
N GLU A 163 -9.21 9.29 12.32
CA GLU A 163 -8.30 9.63 11.24
C GLU A 163 -9.05 9.50 9.91
N TYR A 164 -8.88 10.48 9.02
CA TYR A 164 -9.53 10.42 7.72
C TYR A 164 -8.58 10.91 6.61
N THR A 165 -8.73 10.33 5.43
CA THR A 165 -8.04 10.74 4.21
C THR A 165 -9.01 10.67 3.05
N LEU A 166 -9.24 11.81 2.39
CA LEU A 166 -9.85 11.89 1.06
C LEU A 166 -8.73 12.10 0.05
N ASN A 167 -8.56 11.16 -0.85
CA ASN A 167 -7.52 11.17 -1.88
C ASN A 167 -8.14 11.27 -3.27
N VAL A 168 -7.54 12.07 -4.12
CA VAL A 168 -7.84 12.17 -5.56
C VAL A 168 -6.54 12.02 -6.30
N MET A 169 -6.44 11.02 -7.17
CA MET A 169 -5.23 10.73 -7.93
C MET A 169 -5.56 10.25 -9.35
N GLU A 170 -4.54 10.04 -10.15
CA GLU A 170 -4.67 9.48 -11.49
C GLU A 170 -5.45 8.17 -11.50
N GLY A 171 -6.24 7.95 -12.55
CA GLY A 171 -6.99 6.72 -12.74
C GLY A 171 -6.15 5.57 -13.27
N LEU A 172 -6.70 4.36 -13.22
CA LEU A 172 -6.09 3.15 -13.76
C LEU A 172 -6.34 3.00 -15.26
N ASN A 173 -5.52 2.16 -15.93
CA ASN A 173 -5.73 1.73 -17.30
C ASN A 173 -6.53 0.42 -17.33
N SER A 174 -7.79 0.48 -17.75
CA SER A 174 -8.70 -0.67 -17.79
C SER A 174 -8.30 -1.77 -18.77
N GLU A 175 -7.54 -1.46 -19.81
CA GLU A 175 -7.10 -2.47 -20.79
C GLU A 175 -6.11 -3.48 -20.21
N LYS A 176 -5.46 -3.12 -19.12
CA LYS A 176 -4.54 -3.99 -18.39
C LYS A 176 -5.22 -4.79 -17.27
N PHE A 177 -6.53 -4.62 -17.06
CA PHE A 177 -7.27 -5.45 -16.10
C PHE A 177 -7.40 -6.88 -16.64
N SER A 178 -7.20 -7.85 -15.77
CA SER A 178 -7.30 -9.25 -16.16
C SER A 178 -7.81 -10.13 -15.01
N PRO A 179 -8.39 -11.31 -15.32
CA PRO A 179 -8.76 -12.26 -14.28
C PRO A 179 -7.60 -12.68 -13.37
N ALA A 180 -6.36 -12.68 -13.87
CA ALA A 180 -5.17 -13.09 -13.12
C ALA A 180 -4.60 -11.99 -12.21
N SER A 181 -4.75 -10.71 -12.57
CA SER A 181 -4.12 -9.58 -11.88
C SER A 181 -5.08 -8.56 -11.29
N ALA A 182 -6.39 -8.78 -11.44
CA ALA A 182 -7.43 -7.82 -11.05
C ALA A 182 -7.08 -6.39 -11.54
N LEU A 183 -6.92 -5.42 -10.63
CA LEU A 183 -6.56 -4.03 -10.93
C LEU A 183 -5.05 -3.80 -11.11
N ARG A 184 -4.19 -4.69 -10.59
CA ARG A 184 -2.76 -4.42 -10.38
C ARG A 184 -2.03 -3.94 -11.63
N SER A 185 -2.21 -4.61 -12.74
CA SER A 185 -1.54 -4.28 -14.01
C SER A 185 -2.02 -2.96 -14.62
N GLY A 186 -3.13 -2.41 -14.12
CA GLY A 186 -3.68 -1.12 -14.56
C GLY A 186 -3.05 0.10 -13.94
N ARG A 187 -2.16 -0.04 -12.93
CA ARG A 187 -1.46 1.10 -12.31
C ARG A 187 -0.61 1.84 -13.34
N ARG A 188 -0.63 3.18 -13.30
CA ARG A 188 0.15 4.04 -14.20
C ARG A 188 1.46 4.50 -13.58
N LYS A 189 1.62 4.38 -12.25
CA LYS A 189 2.84 4.74 -11.50
C LYS A 189 3.31 6.18 -11.72
N GLY A 190 2.37 7.12 -11.95
CA GLY A 190 2.69 8.54 -12.15
C GLY A 190 3.25 8.92 -13.53
N TYR A 191 3.51 7.95 -14.43
CA TYR A 191 4.14 8.21 -15.72
C TYR A 191 3.14 8.68 -16.77
N LEU A 192 3.18 9.99 -17.10
CA LEU A 192 2.32 10.63 -18.11
C LEU A 192 0.85 10.15 -18.02
N ALA A 193 0.36 10.01 -16.78
CA ALA A 193 -0.94 9.44 -16.53
C ALA A 193 -2.07 10.30 -17.09
N ASP A 194 -3.06 9.65 -17.71
CA ASP A 194 -4.28 10.31 -18.15
C ASP A 194 -5.08 10.80 -16.94
N ALA A 195 -5.33 12.09 -16.85
CA ALA A 195 -6.07 12.75 -15.79
C ALA A 195 -7.54 13.04 -16.17
N THR A 196 -8.04 12.47 -17.26
CA THR A 196 -9.42 12.68 -17.71
C THR A 196 -10.43 12.09 -16.71
N ASP A 197 -10.15 10.91 -16.20
CA ASP A 197 -11.01 10.21 -15.23
C ASP A 197 -10.19 9.88 -13.96
N LEU A 198 -10.25 10.76 -12.98
CA LEU A 198 -9.51 10.62 -11.72
C LEU A 198 -10.10 9.49 -10.84
N MET A 199 -9.27 8.95 -9.98
CA MET A 199 -9.64 8.00 -8.94
C MET A 199 -9.85 8.73 -7.62
N TYR A 200 -10.89 8.35 -6.90
CA TYR A 200 -11.27 8.91 -5.62
C TYR A 200 -11.23 7.82 -4.55
N THR A 201 -10.58 8.10 -3.44
CA THR A 201 -10.53 7.19 -2.29
C THR A 201 -10.85 7.95 -1.02
N LEU A 202 -11.79 7.42 -0.24
CA LEU A 202 -12.03 7.83 1.14
C LEU A 202 -11.58 6.72 2.07
N ARG A 203 -10.74 7.06 3.05
CA ARG A 203 -10.34 6.17 4.15
C ARG A 203 -10.73 6.80 5.48
N LEU A 204 -11.25 5.97 6.36
CA LEU A 204 -11.60 6.32 7.75
C LEU A 204 -11.01 5.26 8.68
N ASP A 205 -10.27 5.69 9.68
CA ASP A 205 -9.71 4.86 10.75
C ASP A 205 -10.14 5.41 12.10
N TYR A 206 -10.51 4.54 13.03
CA TYR A 206 -10.87 4.94 14.37
C TYR A 206 -10.08 4.17 15.42
N ASN A 207 -9.41 4.92 16.31
CA ASN A 207 -8.71 4.38 17.45
C ASN A 207 -9.71 4.12 18.59
N ILE A 208 -10.31 2.92 18.61
CA ILE A 208 -11.32 2.51 19.62
C ILE A 208 -10.69 2.49 21.01
N SER A 209 -9.42 2.11 21.09
CA SER A 209 -8.60 2.15 22.30
C SER A 209 -7.11 2.26 21.92
N SER A 210 -6.23 2.41 22.90
CA SER A 210 -4.78 2.32 22.66
C SER A 210 -4.30 0.96 22.13
N ALA A 211 -5.16 -0.06 22.18
CA ALA A 211 -4.84 -1.41 21.74
C ALA A 211 -5.55 -1.80 20.44
N PHE A 212 -6.64 -1.15 20.08
CA PHE A 212 -7.50 -1.58 19.00
C PHE A 212 -7.87 -0.43 18.06
N LYS A 213 -7.51 -0.58 16.80
CA LYS A 213 -7.84 0.32 15.71
C LYS A 213 -8.65 -0.45 14.67
N ALA A 214 -9.70 0.14 14.15
CA ALA A 214 -10.46 -0.39 13.03
C ALA A 214 -10.67 0.71 11.98
N GLY A 215 -10.79 0.31 10.73
CA GLY A 215 -10.98 1.26 9.63
C GLY A 215 -11.59 0.63 8.40
N ALA A 216 -11.87 1.50 7.45
CA ALA A 216 -12.42 1.14 6.15
C ALA A 216 -11.90 2.10 5.07
N SER A 217 -11.83 1.63 3.85
CA SER A 217 -11.62 2.48 2.69
C SER A 217 -12.60 2.15 1.55
N ALA A 218 -12.96 3.17 0.78
CA ALA A 218 -13.78 3.05 -0.40
C ALA A 218 -13.13 3.80 -1.56
N THR A 219 -12.92 3.12 -2.68
CA THR A 219 -12.31 3.69 -3.89
C THR A 219 -13.26 3.57 -5.07
N TYR A 220 -13.38 4.64 -5.84
CA TYR A 220 -14.09 4.68 -7.12
C TYR A 220 -13.16 5.18 -8.21
N ASN A 221 -13.19 4.52 -9.36
CA ASN A 221 -12.54 5.01 -10.57
C ASN A 221 -13.30 4.57 -11.82
N LYS A 222 -13.43 5.49 -12.76
CA LYS A 222 -13.78 5.21 -14.13
C LYS A 222 -12.49 4.97 -14.90
N ALA A 223 -11.92 3.77 -14.77
CA ALA A 223 -10.65 3.42 -15.38
C ALA A 223 -10.73 3.47 -16.90
N ARG A 224 -9.91 4.34 -17.49
CA ARG A 224 -9.89 4.57 -18.94
C ARG A 224 -8.66 3.93 -19.57
N GLY A 225 -8.90 3.11 -20.60
CA GLY A 225 -7.90 2.66 -21.57
C GLY A 225 -8.12 3.35 -22.92
N ASP A 226 -7.34 2.99 -23.93
CA ASP A 226 -7.41 3.58 -25.28
C ASP A 226 -8.73 3.20 -25.98
N SER A 227 -9.19 1.97 -25.81
CA SER A 227 -10.40 1.42 -26.47
C SER A 227 -11.50 1.01 -25.50
N SER A 228 -11.23 0.94 -24.20
CA SER A 228 -12.20 0.49 -23.20
C SER A 228 -12.25 1.41 -21.97
N THR A 229 -13.40 1.42 -21.32
CA THR A 229 -13.56 2.08 -20.02
C THR A 229 -14.30 1.13 -19.09
N ILE A 230 -13.73 0.87 -17.92
CA ILE A 230 -14.32 0.02 -16.89
C ILE A 230 -14.40 0.84 -15.60
N GLU A 231 -15.62 1.01 -15.08
CA GLU A 231 -15.82 1.58 -13.76
C GLU A 231 -15.69 0.47 -12.72
N PHE A 232 -15.01 0.79 -11.62
CA PHE A 232 -14.95 -0.11 -10.47
C PHE A 232 -15.17 0.63 -9.16
N ASN A 233 -15.68 -0.11 -8.19
CA ASN A 233 -15.73 0.25 -6.79
C ASN A 233 -14.95 -0.79 -5.99
N LEU A 234 -14.02 -0.33 -5.15
CA LEU A 234 -13.31 -1.17 -4.20
C LEU A 234 -13.72 -0.73 -2.80
N VAL A 235 -14.15 -1.67 -1.97
CA VAL A 235 -14.42 -1.46 -0.55
C VAL A 235 -13.51 -2.38 0.24
N GLU A 236 -12.85 -1.83 1.23
CA GLU A 236 -11.92 -2.55 2.10
C GLU A 236 -12.27 -2.25 3.56
N LEU A 237 -12.15 -3.26 4.41
CA LEU A 237 -12.32 -3.19 5.87
C LEU A 237 -11.11 -3.80 6.56
N HIS A 238 -10.64 -3.17 7.64
CA HIS A 238 -9.54 -3.69 8.42
C HIS A 238 -9.68 -3.44 9.92
N ALA A 239 -8.96 -4.26 10.69
CA ALA A 239 -8.81 -4.11 12.13
C ALA A 239 -7.43 -4.56 12.58
N LYS A 240 -6.83 -3.84 13.54
CA LYS A 240 -5.56 -4.17 14.18
C LYS A 240 -5.72 -4.15 15.69
N TYR A 241 -5.16 -5.18 16.34
CA TYR A 241 -5.06 -5.26 17.79
C TYR A 241 -3.60 -5.49 18.20
N SER A 242 -3.13 -4.73 19.17
CA SER A 242 -1.78 -4.88 19.72
C SER A 242 -1.79 -4.50 21.19
N LYS A 243 -1.73 -5.50 22.07
CA LYS A 243 -1.63 -5.29 23.54
C LYS A 243 -1.09 -6.53 24.24
N ASN A 244 -0.26 -6.32 25.26
CA ASN A 244 0.25 -7.41 26.11
C ASN A 244 0.95 -8.53 25.35
N GLY A 245 1.66 -8.20 24.26
CA GLY A 245 2.35 -9.16 23.42
C GLY A 245 1.45 -9.87 22.39
N LEU A 246 0.13 -9.68 22.45
CA LEU A 246 -0.79 -10.21 21.44
C LEU A 246 -0.92 -9.22 20.28
N TYR A 247 -0.73 -9.73 19.07
CA TYR A 247 -0.91 -9.02 17.81
C TYR A 247 -1.93 -9.73 16.95
N ALA A 248 -2.92 -9.02 16.47
CA ALA A 248 -3.89 -9.55 15.53
C ALA A 248 -4.20 -8.54 14.44
N VAL A 249 -4.32 -9.01 13.21
CA VAL A 249 -4.71 -8.23 12.04
C VAL A 249 -5.81 -8.98 11.31
N ALA A 250 -6.84 -8.26 10.89
CA ALA A 250 -7.87 -8.76 9.98
C ALA A 250 -8.08 -7.71 8.90
N GLU A 251 -8.07 -8.13 7.64
CA GLU A 251 -8.33 -7.25 6.51
C GLU A 251 -9.04 -8.01 5.40
N GLY A 252 -9.97 -7.35 4.72
CA GLY A 252 -10.67 -7.91 3.58
C GLY A 252 -11.22 -6.84 2.65
N ALA A 253 -11.27 -7.15 1.35
CA ALA A 253 -11.78 -6.25 0.34
C ALA A 253 -12.58 -6.97 -0.75
N MET A 254 -13.43 -6.19 -1.40
CA MET A 254 -14.17 -6.57 -2.58
C MET A 254 -14.08 -5.46 -3.64
N ILE A 255 -13.86 -5.88 -4.88
CA ILE A 255 -13.88 -5.03 -6.05
C ILE A 255 -15.06 -5.44 -6.91
N ASN A 256 -15.87 -4.47 -7.33
CA ASN A 256 -16.97 -4.66 -8.29
C ASN A 256 -16.66 -3.89 -9.55
N TYR A 257 -16.82 -4.54 -10.71
CA TYR A 257 -16.58 -3.95 -12.03
C TYR A 257 -17.92 -3.84 -12.77
N ASN A 258 -18.18 -2.72 -13.44
CA ASN A 258 -19.41 -2.54 -14.22
C ASN A 258 -19.38 -3.29 -15.58
N ARG A 259 -18.18 -3.59 -16.09
CA ARG A 259 -17.96 -4.22 -17.40
C ARG A 259 -16.73 -5.14 -17.37
N GLY A 260 -16.48 -5.79 -18.50
CA GLY A 260 -15.35 -6.71 -18.67
C GLY A 260 -15.74 -8.16 -18.36
N SER A 261 -14.75 -9.05 -18.42
CA SER A 261 -14.93 -10.49 -18.20
C SER A 261 -15.16 -10.85 -16.73
N VAL A 262 -14.60 -10.07 -15.81
CA VAL A 262 -14.75 -10.21 -14.36
C VAL A 262 -15.85 -9.30 -13.87
N GLU A 263 -16.65 -9.76 -12.93
CA GLU A 263 -17.68 -8.99 -12.23
C GLU A 263 -17.25 -8.57 -10.84
N THR A 264 -16.64 -9.51 -10.09
CA THR A 264 -16.09 -9.21 -8.76
C THR A 264 -14.74 -9.86 -8.52
N SER A 265 -13.92 -9.22 -7.69
CA SER A 265 -12.72 -9.79 -7.08
C SER A 265 -12.84 -9.65 -5.56
N THR A 266 -12.42 -10.66 -4.80
CA THR A 266 -12.53 -10.65 -3.33
C THR A 266 -11.29 -11.26 -2.68
N GLY A 267 -10.98 -10.82 -1.47
CA GLY A 267 -9.93 -11.44 -0.69
C GLY A 267 -9.93 -10.94 0.75
N TYR A 268 -9.27 -11.70 1.61
CA TYR A 268 -9.07 -11.34 3.01
C TYR A 268 -7.88 -12.11 3.59
N TYR A 269 -7.34 -11.59 4.70
CA TYR A 269 -6.37 -12.32 5.50
C TYR A 269 -6.54 -12.01 6.99
N PHE A 270 -6.01 -12.94 7.80
CA PHE A 270 -5.94 -12.83 9.25
C PHE A 270 -4.54 -13.22 9.69
N ASP A 271 -3.93 -12.35 10.49
CA ASP A 271 -2.66 -12.61 11.18
C ASP A 271 -2.90 -12.67 12.67
N LEU A 272 -2.25 -13.63 13.34
CA LEU A 272 -2.21 -13.73 14.79
C LEU A 272 -0.79 -14.06 15.23
N GLY A 273 -0.21 -13.21 16.07
CA GLY A 273 1.12 -13.39 16.64
C GLY A 273 1.12 -13.13 18.14
N TYR A 274 2.07 -13.75 18.84
CA TYR A 274 2.24 -13.52 20.26
C TYR A 274 3.71 -13.40 20.64
N ASP A 275 4.09 -12.29 21.28
CA ASP A 275 5.45 -12.10 21.80
C ASP A 275 5.68 -12.98 23.04
N ILE A 276 6.50 -14.01 22.88
CA ILE A 276 6.82 -14.99 23.94
C ILE A 276 7.97 -14.53 24.85
N ASN A 277 8.57 -13.36 24.60
CA ASN A 277 9.62 -12.78 25.42
C ASN A 277 9.25 -12.77 26.91
N ARG A 278 7.98 -12.52 27.24
CA ARG A 278 7.46 -12.50 28.60
C ARG A 278 7.67 -13.81 29.37
N PHE A 279 7.82 -14.94 28.67
CA PHE A 279 8.02 -16.25 29.27
C PHE A 279 9.51 -16.63 29.32
N ILE A 280 10.29 -16.26 28.30
CA ILE A 280 11.69 -16.65 28.16
C ILE A 280 12.67 -15.61 28.69
N LYS A 281 12.17 -14.41 29.08
CA LYS A 281 12.96 -13.29 29.60
C LYS A 281 14.12 -12.89 28.68
N SER A 282 13.87 -12.82 27.39
CA SER A 282 14.82 -12.37 26.39
C SER A 282 14.79 -10.84 26.27
N ASP A 283 15.90 -10.23 25.90
CA ASP A 283 15.95 -8.80 25.51
C ASP A 283 15.37 -8.59 24.09
N TRP A 284 15.13 -9.66 23.35
CA TRP A 284 14.59 -9.62 21.99
C TRP A 284 13.09 -9.93 22.01
N GLN A 285 12.33 -9.27 21.13
CA GLN A 285 10.97 -9.71 20.84
C GLN A 285 11.03 -10.98 19.99
N ILE A 286 10.27 -11.99 20.37
CA ILE A 286 10.19 -13.28 19.66
C ILE A 286 8.72 -13.59 19.46
N ILE A 287 8.27 -13.49 18.20
CA ILE A 287 6.85 -13.49 17.86
C ILE A 287 6.55 -14.64 16.89
N PRO A 288 6.24 -15.86 17.39
CA PRO A 288 5.58 -16.87 16.57
C PRO A 288 4.24 -16.32 16.07
N PHE A 289 3.92 -16.64 14.82
CA PHE A 289 2.67 -16.18 14.20
C PHE A 289 2.07 -17.23 13.28
N VAL A 290 0.78 -17.05 13.01
CA VAL A 290 0.03 -17.75 11.97
C VAL A 290 -0.71 -16.75 11.10
N ARG A 291 -0.76 -17.03 9.79
CA ARG A 291 -1.58 -16.32 8.80
C ARG A 291 -2.50 -17.28 8.10
N TYR A 292 -3.74 -16.86 7.93
CA TYR A 292 -4.67 -17.46 6.98
C TYR A 292 -5.05 -16.39 5.96
N SER A 293 -4.95 -16.70 4.67
CA SER A 293 -5.40 -15.79 3.63
C SER A 293 -6.15 -16.52 2.53
N PHE A 294 -7.10 -15.80 1.95
CA PHE A 294 -7.85 -16.18 0.77
C PHE A 294 -7.92 -15.01 -0.19
N TYR A 295 -7.78 -15.28 -1.47
CA TYR A 295 -8.14 -14.32 -2.50
C TYR A 295 -8.65 -15.01 -3.75
N ASN A 296 -9.50 -14.30 -4.49
CA ASN A 296 -9.98 -14.68 -5.80
C ASN A 296 -10.10 -13.42 -6.67
N THR A 297 -9.22 -13.32 -7.66
CA THR A 297 -9.17 -12.16 -8.55
C THR A 297 -10.29 -12.14 -9.61
N ALA A 298 -11.09 -13.22 -9.70
CA ALA A 298 -12.26 -13.34 -10.57
C ALA A 298 -13.36 -14.14 -9.87
N SER A 299 -13.83 -13.67 -8.70
CA SER A 299 -14.80 -14.37 -7.82
C SER A 299 -16.13 -14.62 -8.51
N THR A 300 -16.62 -13.64 -9.28
CA THR A 300 -17.75 -13.80 -10.22
C THR A 300 -17.33 -13.26 -11.58
N VAL A 301 -17.83 -13.89 -12.63
CA VAL A 301 -17.45 -13.60 -14.01
C VAL A 301 -18.69 -13.45 -14.90
N ARG A 302 -18.62 -12.51 -15.86
CA ARG A 302 -19.61 -12.37 -16.94
C ARG A 302 -19.30 -13.28 -18.12
N ASN A 303 -18.02 -13.59 -18.34
CA ASN A 303 -17.59 -14.51 -19.36
C ASN A 303 -17.67 -15.95 -18.85
N THR A 304 -18.63 -16.71 -19.34
CA THR A 304 -18.91 -18.10 -18.93
C THR A 304 -17.79 -19.10 -19.28
N ASN A 305 -16.81 -18.70 -20.12
CA ASN A 305 -15.64 -19.53 -20.42
C ASN A 305 -14.58 -19.46 -19.30
N LEU A 306 -14.66 -18.48 -18.39
CA LEU A 306 -13.79 -18.39 -17.24
C LEU A 306 -14.36 -19.22 -16.09
N LYS A 307 -13.46 -19.90 -15.37
CA LYS A 307 -13.81 -20.62 -14.15
C LYS A 307 -13.29 -19.87 -12.94
N PRO A 308 -14.13 -19.31 -12.08
CA PRO A 308 -13.71 -18.56 -10.90
C PRO A 308 -12.68 -19.30 -10.02
N ASP A 309 -12.81 -20.60 -9.90
CA ASP A 309 -11.93 -21.42 -9.06
C ASP A 309 -10.47 -21.48 -9.58
N ASP A 310 -10.22 -21.15 -10.85
CA ASP A 310 -8.85 -21.06 -11.42
C ASP A 310 -8.09 -19.83 -10.85
N PHE A 311 -8.79 -18.85 -10.31
CA PHE A 311 -8.27 -17.61 -9.76
C PHE A 311 -8.42 -17.53 -8.23
N ALA A 312 -8.89 -18.59 -7.61
CA ALA A 312 -9.11 -18.69 -6.17
C ALA A 312 -7.94 -19.42 -5.49
N TYR A 313 -7.38 -18.78 -4.46
CA TYR A 313 -6.26 -19.32 -3.70
C TYR A 313 -6.51 -19.20 -2.21
N THR A 314 -6.12 -20.23 -1.49
CA THR A 314 -6.09 -20.25 -0.01
C THR A 314 -4.66 -20.51 0.44
N GLN A 315 -4.19 -19.75 1.44
CA GLN A 315 -2.85 -19.91 2.00
C GLN A 315 -2.95 -20.02 3.53
N ILE A 316 -2.20 -20.97 4.09
CA ILE A 316 -1.87 -21.02 5.51
C ILE A 316 -0.36 -20.83 5.63
N MET A 317 0.04 -19.94 6.53
CA MET A 317 1.45 -19.65 6.82
C MET A 317 1.65 -19.72 8.34
N VAL A 318 2.77 -20.27 8.75
CA VAL A 318 3.27 -20.20 10.12
C VAL A 318 4.70 -19.72 10.12
N GLY A 319 5.09 -18.94 11.09
CA GLY A 319 6.45 -18.40 11.10
C GLY A 319 6.84 -17.79 12.44
N LEU A 320 8.01 -17.19 12.42
CA LEU A 320 8.64 -16.56 13.56
C LEU A 320 9.30 -15.26 13.13
N ASN A 321 8.96 -14.16 13.80
CA ASN A 321 9.68 -12.89 13.72
C ASN A 321 10.51 -12.73 14.99
N ILE A 322 11.79 -12.42 14.84
CA ILE A 322 12.72 -12.12 15.92
C ILE A 322 13.20 -10.69 15.72
N LEU A 323 12.94 -9.81 16.68
CA LEU A 323 13.38 -8.43 16.66
C LEU A 323 14.41 -8.21 17.77
N PRO A 324 15.70 -8.23 17.43
CA PRO A 324 16.78 -7.83 18.36
C PRO A 324 16.69 -6.35 18.77
N LEU A 325 16.18 -5.52 17.86
CA LEU A 325 15.85 -4.11 18.01
C LEU A 325 14.50 -3.86 17.31
N ASP A 326 13.78 -2.82 17.69
CA ASP A 326 12.47 -2.49 17.09
C ASP A 326 12.55 -2.25 15.57
N ASN A 327 13.72 -1.87 15.08
CA ASN A 327 13.97 -1.56 13.68
C ASN A 327 14.77 -2.62 12.92
N ILE A 328 15.05 -3.79 13.51
CA ILE A 328 15.71 -4.93 12.85
C ILE A 328 14.86 -6.18 13.08
N VAL A 329 14.50 -6.87 12.00
CA VAL A 329 13.71 -8.09 12.07
C VAL A 329 14.38 -9.23 11.29
N LEU A 330 14.49 -10.38 11.93
CA LEU A 330 14.82 -11.66 11.32
C LEU A 330 13.53 -12.46 11.19
N LYS A 331 13.26 -13.01 10.02
CA LYS A 331 12.00 -13.70 9.71
C LYS A 331 12.25 -15.09 9.18
N VAL A 332 11.44 -16.02 9.59
CA VAL A 332 11.34 -17.35 9.00
C VAL A 332 9.87 -17.73 8.89
N ASP A 333 9.47 -18.26 7.74
CA ASP A 333 8.12 -18.77 7.56
C ASP A 333 8.06 -20.02 6.68
N PHE A 334 6.97 -20.76 6.89
CA PHE A 334 6.53 -21.87 6.07
C PHE A 334 5.09 -21.61 5.65
N SER A 335 4.80 -21.80 4.37
CA SER A 335 3.43 -21.66 3.87
C SER A 335 3.05 -22.76 2.89
N SER A 336 1.74 -23.02 2.85
CA SER A 336 1.07 -23.86 1.85
C SER A 336 0.00 -23.02 1.20
N LYS A 337 0.13 -22.80 -0.12
CA LYS A 337 -0.83 -22.10 -0.95
C LYS A 337 -1.44 -23.05 -1.96
N LYS A 338 -2.77 -23.17 -1.96
CA LYS A 338 -3.54 -24.05 -2.83
C LYS A 338 -4.44 -23.28 -3.77
N ARG A 339 -4.47 -23.72 -5.04
CA ARG A 339 -5.45 -23.26 -6.03
C ARG A 339 -6.71 -24.12 -5.89
N LYS A 340 -7.88 -23.47 -5.88
CA LYS A 340 -9.15 -24.14 -5.64
C LYS A 340 -9.59 -25.08 -6.78
N SER A 341 -9.24 -24.77 -8.03
CA SER A 341 -9.72 -25.54 -9.21
C SER A 341 -9.13 -26.93 -9.38
N ASN A 342 -7.91 -27.16 -8.89
CA ASN A 342 -7.16 -28.40 -9.13
C ASN A 342 -6.34 -28.84 -7.94
N ASP A 343 -6.51 -28.19 -6.76
CA ASP A 343 -5.75 -28.41 -5.53
C ASP A 343 -4.22 -28.31 -5.71
N GLU A 344 -3.74 -27.71 -6.81
CA GLU A 344 -2.31 -27.49 -7.04
C GLU A 344 -1.71 -26.71 -5.86
N GLU A 345 -0.72 -27.32 -5.22
CA GLU A 345 -0.11 -26.78 -4.02
C GLU A 345 1.28 -26.18 -4.29
N THR A 346 1.53 -25.01 -3.73
CA THR A 346 2.87 -24.42 -3.61
C THR A 346 3.24 -24.39 -2.14
N LYS A 347 4.33 -25.07 -1.78
CA LYS A 347 4.92 -25.01 -0.44
C LYS A 347 6.13 -24.11 -0.46
N SER A 348 6.18 -23.16 0.45
CA SER A 348 7.29 -22.22 0.56
C SER A 348 7.96 -22.31 1.91
N PHE A 349 9.29 -22.21 1.89
CA PHE A 349 10.13 -21.96 3.06
C PHE A 349 10.92 -20.69 2.79
N ASN A 350 10.75 -19.68 3.62
CA ASN A 350 11.38 -18.39 3.43
C ASN A 350 12.20 -17.98 4.66
N LEU A 351 13.31 -17.29 4.39
CA LEU A 351 14.11 -16.57 5.38
C LEU A 351 14.23 -15.11 4.95
N GLY A 352 14.17 -14.21 5.89
CA GLY A 352 14.28 -12.77 5.61
C GLY A 352 15.03 -12.01 6.68
N VAL A 353 15.73 -10.98 6.26
CA VAL A 353 16.31 -9.94 7.13
C VAL A 353 15.78 -8.60 6.65
N GLY A 354 15.13 -7.87 7.54
CA GLY A 354 14.67 -6.52 7.27
C GLY A 354 15.18 -5.54 8.32
N TYR A 355 15.47 -4.31 7.92
CA TYR A 355 15.94 -3.27 8.82
C TYR A 355 15.43 -1.89 8.38
N MET A 356 15.27 -0.99 9.35
CA MET A 356 14.97 0.43 9.16
C MET A 356 16.09 1.27 9.82
N PHE A 357 16.35 2.45 9.28
CA PHE A 357 17.36 3.37 9.81
C PHE A 357 16.96 4.84 9.68
#